data_5e58073eeb5419121e7b1f3e23b8c605
#
_entry.id   5e58073eeb5419121e7b1f3e23b8c605
#
_cell.length_a   1.000
_cell.length_b   1.000
_cell.length_c   1.000
_cell.angle_alpha   90.00
_cell.angle_beta   90.00
_cell.angle_gamma   90.00
#
_symmetry.space_group_name_H-M   'P 1'
#
loop_
_entity.id
_entity.type
_entity.pdbx_description
1 polymer ?
#
loop_
_entity_poly.entity_id
_entity_poly.type
_entity_poly.pdbx_seq_one_letter_code
_entity_poly.pdbx_strand_id
1 'polypeptide(L)'
;MARVPAAELAKMKTWATLVDMCRDRSARDPGRRIFSFLENGTDESAALTLAEVDLRSRAIAVRLGELAAPGARVLLSYPPGLDFVTGFFGALYAGMIAVPVAPVDGDCNDVKRSRIESIARSAEPEVLLTTAAAVERVNKVLADTDRMSGLHVLASDTVPDESAGQWTRPDIGPSTIAYLQYSSGSTGQPKGVILSHASVLHNLALIAESGSCDEDDGYDRIPPFISWLPMFHDMGLISGVVEPVYVGSDAVLMPPVAFVHRPFSWLRAISDAGQAYAAAPNFAYELCARRSKPDQRARLDLSGWTFALVGAEPVRARTMRLFAETFAPCGFRPEAFFPSYGLAESTVMVSGGPVGRGAVTYAFDAHAMAAGQVRLAGPGATARELVGCGQIQQSLSVVITRPGTDVPCAADEVGEILVSSRSVGDGYWNAPEETERTFRARVHGYGERDFLRTGDLGFVFGDQLFVTGRIKDVIILDGLNHYPHDIELTVGTSHPAIREGFCCALSVDDGDGERLVVLTEITYSRQIVPDGPDPAAPGRVTRAEVAAAVRRAVTAEHGITVSDVVLLRLGTLPFTSSGKIQRAECRTRYQAADFDRL
;
A
#
# COMPACT_ATOMS: atom_id res chain seq x y z
N MET A 1 -5.40 18.98 12.87
CA MET A 1 -4.91 17.78 13.57
C MET A 1 -4.45 18.20 14.95
N ALA A 2 -4.91 17.53 16.02
CA ALA A 2 -4.32 17.78 17.33
C ALA A 2 -2.86 17.40 17.25
N ARG A 3 -1.97 18.33 17.59
CA ARG A 3 -0.56 18.03 17.76
C ARG A 3 -0.40 16.94 18.82
N VAL A 4 0.46 15.97 18.54
CA VAL A 4 1.14 15.31 19.65
C VAL A 4 1.94 16.41 20.35
N PRO A 5 1.68 16.75 21.62
CA PRO A 5 2.40 17.81 22.31
C PRO A 5 3.90 17.55 22.25
N ALA A 6 4.73 18.58 22.13
CA ALA A 6 6.19 18.42 22.00
C ALA A 6 6.79 17.59 23.15
N ALA A 7 6.25 17.72 24.39
CA ALA A 7 6.63 16.90 25.53
C ALA A 7 6.26 15.41 25.35
N GLU A 8 5.16 15.13 24.69
CA GLU A 8 4.72 13.76 24.37
C GLU A 8 5.57 13.17 23.24
N LEU A 9 5.80 13.92 22.16
CA LEU A 9 6.74 13.54 21.10
C LEU A 9 8.15 13.23 21.65
N ALA A 10 8.62 14.03 22.60
CA ALA A 10 9.91 13.78 23.25
C ALA A 10 9.91 12.45 24.03
N LYS A 11 8.81 12.09 24.71
CA LYS A 11 8.67 10.81 25.42
C LYS A 11 8.56 9.64 24.44
N MET A 12 7.82 9.80 23.35
CA MET A 12 7.67 8.76 22.30
C MET A 12 9.02 8.37 21.70
N LYS A 13 9.95 9.32 21.59
CA LYS A 13 11.32 9.08 21.11
C LYS A 13 12.19 8.28 22.09
N THR A 14 11.73 8.00 23.31
CA THR A 14 12.49 7.26 24.33
C THR A 14 12.22 5.74 24.32
N TRP A 15 11.20 5.27 23.64
CA TRP A 15 10.92 3.84 23.54
C TRP A 15 12.01 3.14 22.72
N ALA A 16 12.55 2.07 23.30
CA ALA A 16 13.57 1.25 22.63
C ALA A 16 12.95 0.23 21.68
N THR A 17 11.76 -0.27 22.01
CA THR A 17 11.05 -1.30 21.25
C THR A 17 9.55 -1.02 21.15
N LEU A 18 8.87 -1.66 20.19
CA LEU A 18 7.40 -1.61 20.09
C LEU A 18 6.71 -2.25 21.31
N VAL A 19 7.40 -3.16 22.00
CA VAL A 19 6.93 -3.74 23.26
C VAL A 19 6.92 -2.69 24.36
N ASP A 20 8.00 -1.90 24.48
CA ASP A 20 8.07 -0.79 25.45
C ASP A 20 6.98 0.25 25.20
N MET A 21 6.75 0.58 23.92
CA MET A 21 5.69 1.48 23.49
C MET A 21 4.30 0.99 23.94
N CYS A 22 3.96 -0.25 23.61
CA CYS A 22 2.65 -0.81 23.92
C CYS A 22 2.42 -0.89 25.43
N ARG A 23 3.43 -1.34 26.19
CA ARG A 23 3.38 -1.42 27.65
C ARG A 23 3.23 -0.08 28.35
N ASP A 24 4.01 0.92 27.88
CA ASP A 24 3.94 2.27 28.44
C ASP A 24 2.56 2.91 28.17
N ARG A 25 2.01 2.73 26.96
CA ARG A 25 0.65 3.19 26.62
C ARG A 25 -0.41 2.51 27.50
N SER A 26 -0.33 1.20 27.63
CA SER A 26 -1.26 0.43 28.49
C SER A 26 -1.18 0.85 29.97
N ALA A 27 0.01 1.14 30.47
CA ALA A 27 0.17 1.58 31.85
C ALA A 27 -0.38 3.00 32.11
N ARG A 28 -0.34 3.88 31.10
CA ARG A 28 -0.82 5.27 31.23
C ARG A 28 -2.32 5.40 31.08
N ASP A 29 -2.93 4.66 30.15
CA ASP A 29 -4.37 4.76 29.85
C ASP A 29 -4.98 3.37 29.61
N PRO A 30 -5.04 2.50 30.64
CA PRO A 30 -5.43 1.09 30.47
C PRO A 30 -6.85 0.92 29.95
N GLY A 31 -7.75 1.82 30.31
CA GLY A 31 -9.17 1.74 29.94
C GLY A 31 -9.50 2.30 28.56
N ARG A 32 -8.51 2.88 27.85
CA ARG A 32 -8.76 3.46 26.53
C ARG A 32 -9.09 2.38 25.52
N ARG A 33 -10.24 2.50 24.87
CA ARG A 33 -10.62 1.68 23.72
C ARG A 33 -9.77 2.12 22.54
N ILE A 34 -8.67 1.39 22.30
CA ILE A 34 -7.72 1.74 21.25
C ILE A 34 -8.13 1.16 19.89
N PHE A 35 -8.84 0.03 19.86
CA PHE A 35 -9.34 -0.60 18.65
C PHE A 35 -10.81 -0.92 18.73
N SER A 36 -11.53 -0.67 17.63
CA SER A 36 -12.88 -1.19 17.36
C SER A 36 -12.90 -1.84 15.98
N PHE A 37 -13.76 -2.82 15.79
CA PHE A 37 -13.89 -3.54 14.53
C PHE A 37 -15.34 -3.53 14.04
N LEU A 38 -15.53 -3.07 12.80
CA LEU A 38 -16.82 -3.04 12.12
C LEU A 38 -16.92 -4.22 11.15
N GLU A 39 -17.57 -5.31 11.56
CA GLU A 39 -17.61 -6.57 10.81
C GLU A 39 -18.13 -6.41 9.38
N ASN A 40 -19.20 -5.66 9.20
CA ASN A 40 -19.80 -5.38 7.88
C ASN A 40 -19.40 -4.01 7.31
N GLY A 41 -18.47 -3.32 7.99
CA GLY A 41 -18.19 -1.91 7.74
C GLY A 41 -19.20 -0.93 8.39
N THR A 42 -20.16 -1.42 9.20
CA THR A 42 -21.16 -0.62 9.90
C THR A 42 -21.37 -1.05 11.35
N ASP A 43 -21.40 -2.34 11.62
CA ASP A 43 -21.76 -2.88 12.92
C ASP A 43 -20.50 -3.22 13.72
N GLU A 44 -20.34 -2.60 14.87
CA GLU A 44 -19.24 -2.89 15.77
C GLU A 44 -19.45 -4.29 16.38
N SER A 45 -18.52 -5.20 16.11
CA SER A 45 -18.54 -6.58 16.59
C SER A 45 -17.49 -6.87 17.68
N ALA A 46 -16.44 -6.07 17.76
CA ALA A 46 -15.37 -6.24 18.74
C ALA A 46 -14.69 -4.90 19.06
N ALA A 47 -14.14 -4.81 20.26
CA ALA A 47 -13.27 -3.71 20.68
C ALA A 47 -12.19 -4.22 21.63
N LEU A 48 -11.07 -3.51 21.69
CA LEU A 48 -9.96 -3.77 22.62
C LEU A 48 -9.53 -2.46 23.29
N THR A 49 -9.35 -2.54 24.60
CA THR A 49 -8.65 -1.52 25.37
C THR A 49 -7.14 -1.73 25.32
N LEU A 50 -6.36 -0.72 25.68
CA LEU A 50 -4.90 -0.84 25.77
C LEU A 50 -4.49 -1.92 26.80
N ALA A 51 -5.23 -2.05 27.92
CA ALA A 51 -4.99 -3.10 28.90
C ALA A 51 -5.24 -4.50 28.32
N GLU A 52 -6.29 -4.67 27.52
CA GLU A 52 -6.59 -5.96 26.88
C GLU A 52 -5.57 -6.32 25.81
N VAL A 53 -5.08 -5.32 25.02
CA VAL A 53 -3.99 -5.54 24.06
C VAL A 53 -2.74 -6.04 24.79
N ASP A 54 -2.30 -5.39 25.88
CA ASP A 54 -1.13 -5.82 26.66
C ASP A 54 -1.36 -7.19 27.31
N LEU A 55 -2.51 -7.41 27.92
CA LEU A 55 -2.85 -8.65 28.60
C LEU A 55 -2.81 -9.85 27.64
N ARG A 56 -3.54 -9.78 26.55
CA ARG A 56 -3.61 -10.83 25.54
C ARG A 56 -2.27 -11.06 24.86
N SER A 57 -1.53 -9.98 24.56
CA SER A 57 -0.18 -10.09 23.97
C SER A 57 0.78 -10.83 24.89
N ARG A 58 0.73 -10.59 26.21
CA ARG A 58 1.54 -11.33 27.18
C ARG A 58 1.12 -12.80 27.27
N ALA A 59 -0.18 -13.09 27.28
CA ALA A 59 -0.68 -14.46 27.31
C ALA A 59 -0.24 -15.26 26.07
N ILE A 60 -0.40 -14.67 24.87
CA ILE A 60 0.05 -15.26 23.59
C ILE A 60 1.57 -15.47 23.61
N ALA A 61 2.33 -14.49 24.12
CA ALA A 61 3.80 -14.58 24.19
C ALA A 61 4.27 -15.75 25.08
N VAL A 62 3.63 -15.99 26.21
CA VAL A 62 3.91 -17.17 27.06
C VAL A 62 3.71 -18.46 26.27
N ARG A 63 2.57 -18.56 25.58
CA ARG A 63 2.26 -19.77 24.81
C ARG A 63 3.20 -19.97 23.62
N LEU A 64 3.63 -18.88 22.96
CA LEU A 64 4.63 -18.92 21.89
C LEU A 64 5.98 -19.41 22.41
N GLY A 65 6.42 -18.94 23.59
CA GLY A 65 7.67 -19.36 24.22
C GLY A 65 7.74 -20.84 24.59
N GLU A 66 6.59 -21.53 24.69
CA GLU A 66 6.53 -22.99 24.86
C GLU A 66 6.73 -23.75 23.54
N LEU A 67 6.53 -23.07 22.39
CA LEU A 67 6.55 -23.68 21.06
C LEU A 67 7.86 -23.40 20.29
N ALA A 68 8.46 -22.23 20.50
CA ALA A 68 9.66 -21.83 19.79
C ALA A 68 10.51 -20.82 20.61
N ALA A 69 11.78 -20.67 20.23
CA ALA A 69 12.71 -19.77 20.89
C ALA A 69 12.54 -18.31 20.40
N PRO A 70 13.01 -17.30 21.17
CA PRO A 70 13.13 -15.94 20.67
C PRO A 70 13.90 -15.88 19.34
N GLY A 71 13.47 -15.02 18.42
CA GLY A 71 13.99 -14.93 17.06
C GLY A 71 13.35 -15.90 16.06
N ALA A 72 12.51 -16.84 16.50
CA ALA A 72 11.70 -17.66 15.62
C ALA A 72 10.74 -16.81 14.78
N ARG A 73 10.43 -17.24 13.55
CA ARG A 73 9.46 -16.55 12.68
C ARG A 73 8.07 -17.10 12.93
N VAL A 74 7.12 -16.17 13.11
CA VAL A 74 5.73 -16.47 13.40
C VAL A 74 4.85 -15.95 12.27
N LEU A 75 4.27 -16.84 11.47
CA LEU A 75 3.28 -16.45 10.44
C LEU A 75 2.00 -15.96 11.11
N LEU A 76 1.53 -14.79 10.73
CA LEU A 76 0.26 -14.22 11.18
C LEU A 76 -0.78 -14.34 10.07
N SER A 77 -1.57 -15.41 10.09
CA SER A 77 -2.59 -15.70 9.09
C SER A 77 -3.98 -15.66 9.72
N TYR A 78 -4.51 -14.47 9.87
CA TYR A 78 -5.79 -14.22 10.53
C TYR A 78 -6.90 -13.80 9.57
N PRO A 79 -8.13 -14.27 9.77
CA PRO A 79 -9.29 -13.59 9.22
C PRO A 79 -9.29 -12.12 9.65
N PRO A 80 -9.95 -11.21 8.90
CA PRO A 80 -10.10 -9.83 9.34
C PRO A 80 -10.73 -9.75 10.74
N GLY A 81 -10.06 -9.09 11.68
CA GLY A 81 -10.49 -9.01 13.08
C GLY A 81 -9.38 -8.50 13.99
N LEU A 82 -9.71 -8.26 15.27
CA LEU A 82 -8.77 -7.73 16.26
C LEU A 82 -7.78 -8.78 16.78
N ASP A 83 -7.99 -10.07 16.53
CA ASP A 83 -7.04 -11.13 16.90
C ASP A 83 -5.69 -10.98 16.20
N PHE A 84 -5.68 -10.39 15.00
CA PHE A 84 -4.43 -10.02 14.32
C PHE A 84 -3.59 -9.04 15.16
N VAL A 85 -4.23 -8.06 15.81
CA VAL A 85 -3.55 -7.04 16.63
C VAL A 85 -2.85 -7.71 17.81
N THR A 86 -3.57 -8.52 18.56
CA THR A 86 -3.03 -9.21 19.73
C THR A 86 -2.01 -10.29 19.36
N GLY A 87 -2.19 -10.96 18.21
CA GLY A 87 -1.21 -11.90 17.65
C GLY A 87 0.08 -11.22 17.21
N PHE A 88 -0.01 -10.06 16.56
CA PHE A 88 1.16 -9.26 16.15
C PHE A 88 1.99 -8.83 17.36
N PHE A 89 1.36 -8.15 18.32
CA PHE A 89 2.06 -7.76 19.54
C PHE A 89 2.51 -8.98 20.36
N GLY A 90 1.72 -10.06 20.40
CA GLY A 90 2.08 -11.31 21.08
C GLY A 90 3.39 -11.91 20.56
N ALA A 91 3.60 -11.92 19.23
CA ALA A 91 4.86 -12.35 18.64
C ALA A 91 6.04 -11.44 19.07
N LEU A 92 5.84 -10.11 19.08
CA LEU A 92 6.86 -9.15 19.55
C LEU A 92 7.16 -9.33 21.04
N TYR A 93 6.13 -9.57 21.88
CA TYR A 93 6.28 -9.80 23.32
C TYR A 93 6.99 -11.13 23.64
N ALA A 94 6.97 -12.07 22.72
CA ALA A 94 7.77 -13.31 22.80
C ALA A 94 9.22 -13.12 22.34
N GLY A 95 9.58 -11.93 21.84
CA GLY A 95 10.88 -11.68 21.20
C GLY A 95 11.03 -12.41 19.86
N MET A 96 9.92 -12.75 19.22
CA MET A 96 9.88 -13.46 17.94
C MET A 96 9.62 -12.49 16.79
N ILE A 97 9.91 -12.96 15.58
CA ILE A 97 9.78 -12.17 14.35
C ILE A 97 8.40 -12.41 13.76
N ALA A 98 7.54 -11.39 13.79
CA ALA A 98 6.22 -11.47 13.18
C ALA A 98 6.33 -11.48 11.63
N VAL A 99 5.52 -12.31 10.97
CA VAL A 99 5.45 -12.40 9.51
C VAL A 99 3.98 -12.29 9.08
N PRO A 100 3.48 -11.06 8.88
CA PRO A 100 2.10 -10.84 8.42
C PRO A 100 1.88 -11.40 7.02
N VAL A 101 0.84 -12.23 6.86
CA VAL A 101 0.45 -12.82 5.57
C VAL A 101 -1.05 -12.71 5.35
N ALA A 102 -1.48 -12.78 4.10
CA ALA A 102 -2.89 -12.84 3.78
C ALA A 102 -3.54 -14.07 4.47
N PRO A 103 -4.80 -13.97 4.89
CA PRO A 103 -5.48 -15.08 5.52
C PRO A 103 -5.54 -16.31 4.59
N VAL A 104 -5.29 -17.47 5.18
CA VAL A 104 -5.54 -18.77 4.55
C VAL A 104 -7.03 -19.03 4.67
N ASP A 105 -7.80 -18.69 3.64
CA ASP A 105 -9.24 -18.92 3.58
C ASP A 105 -9.57 -20.08 2.61
N GLY A 106 -10.79 -20.62 2.71
CA GLY A 106 -11.23 -21.76 1.91
C GLY A 106 -11.30 -21.49 0.40
N ASP A 107 -11.33 -20.22 -0.01
CA ASP A 107 -11.26 -19.76 -1.40
C ASP A 107 -9.81 -19.46 -1.83
N CYS A 108 -8.85 -20.11 -1.19
CA CYS A 108 -7.44 -19.98 -1.53
C CYS A 108 -7.22 -20.57 -2.93
N ASN A 109 -7.29 -19.70 -3.94
CA ASN A 109 -6.94 -20.09 -5.31
C ASN A 109 -5.44 -20.41 -5.40
N ASP A 110 -5.04 -21.13 -6.44
CA ASP A 110 -3.64 -21.58 -6.62
C ASP A 110 -2.62 -20.45 -6.50
N VAL A 111 -2.97 -19.24 -6.89
CA VAL A 111 -2.11 -18.04 -6.80
C VAL A 111 -1.87 -17.63 -5.35
N LYS A 112 -2.93 -17.58 -4.52
CA LYS A 112 -2.80 -17.25 -3.10
C LYS A 112 -2.00 -18.32 -2.35
N ARG A 113 -2.30 -19.60 -2.64
CA ARG A 113 -1.58 -20.76 -2.08
C ARG A 113 -0.10 -20.68 -2.41
N SER A 114 0.27 -20.55 -3.69
CA SER A 114 1.64 -20.44 -4.16
C SER A 114 2.40 -19.27 -3.51
N ARG A 115 1.71 -18.16 -3.25
CA ARG A 115 2.31 -17.00 -2.57
C ARG A 115 2.61 -17.30 -1.10
N ILE A 116 1.68 -17.90 -0.36
CA ILE A 116 1.90 -18.27 1.06
C ILE A 116 3.02 -19.30 1.17
N GLU A 117 3.03 -20.29 0.28
CA GLU A 117 4.11 -21.29 0.20
C GLU A 117 5.48 -20.65 -0.08
N SER A 118 5.51 -19.66 -0.98
CA SER A 118 6.74 -18.92 -1.28
C SER A 118 7.24 -18.11 -0.09
N ILE A 119 6.32 -17.45 0.64
CA ILE A 119 6.66 -16.73 1.88
C ILE A 119 7.15 -17.70 2.95
N ALA A 120 6.45 -18.81 3.18
CA ALA A 120 6.85 -19.81 4.16
C ALA A 120 8.22 -20.43 3.83
N ARG A 121 8.49 -20.67 2.54
CA ARG A 121 9.80 -21.16 2.09
C ARG A 121 10.92 -20.17 2.39
N SER A 122 10.67 -18.87 2.24
CA SER A 122 11.65 -17.83 2.49
C SER A 122 11.82 -17.53 3.98
N ALA A 123 10.69 -17.42 4.73
CA ALA A 123 10.69 -17.06 6.14
C ALA A 123 11.10 -18.22 7.05
N GLU A 124 10.90 -19.46 6.62
CA GLU A 124 11.12 -20.67 7.43
C GLU A 124 10.46 -20.54 8.82
N PRO A 125 9.13 -20.35 8.89
CA PRO A 125 8.43 -20.11 10.15
C PRO A 125 8.40 -21.39 11.00
N GLU A 126 8.32 -21.21 12.32
CA GLU A 126 8.17 -22.30 13.30
C GLU A 126 6.74 -22.39 13.83
N VAL A 127 6.04 -21.23 13.86
CA VAL A 127 4.67 -21.16 14.37
C VAL A 127 3.80 -20.39 13.38
N LEU A 128 2.52 -20.78 13.28
CA LEU A 128 1.47 -20.04 12.61
C LEU A 128 0.40 -19.67 13.64
N LEU A 129 0.11 -18.38 13.75
CA LEU A 129 -0.99 -17.85 14.54
C LEU A 129 -2.22 -17.64 13.69
N THR A 130 -3.37 -18.06 14.21
CA THR A 130 -4.69 -17.84 13.60
C THR A 130 -5.77 -17.85 14.67
N THR A 131 -7.06 -17.86 14.30
CA THR A 131 -8.19 -18.06 15.20
C THR A 131 -8.65 -19.52 15.21
N ALA A 132 -9.30 -19.97 16.28
CA ALA A 132 -9.88 -21.33 16.40
C ALA A 132 -10.80 -21.67 15.21
N ALA A 133 -11.60 -20.71 14.78
CA ALA A 133 -12.50 -20.86 13.63
C ALA A 133 -11.77 -21.08 12.29
N ALA A 134 -10.49 -20.70 12.18
CA ALA A 134 -9.69 -20.82 10.97
C ALA A 134 -8.75 -22.05 10.98
N VAL A 135 -8.48 -22.66 12.13
CA VAL A 135 -7.51 -23.76 12.30
C VAL A 135 -7.74 -24.91 11.32
N GLU A 136 -8.98 -25.38 11.17
CA GLU A 136 -9.29 -26.50 10.29
C GLU A 136 -8.92 -26.18 8.82
N ARG A 137 -9.26 -24.98 8.36
CA ARG A 137 -8.93 -24.50 6.99
C ARG A 137 -7.44 -24.35 6.78
N VAL A 138 -6.75 -23.79 7.78
CA VAL A 138 -5.28 -23.65 7.77
C VAL A 138 -4.64 -25.02 7.68
N ASN A 139 -5.02 -25.97 8.56
CA ASN A 139 -4.47 -27.33 8.57
C ASN A 139 -4.70 -28.05 7.23
N LYS A 140 -5.84 -27.87 6.58
CA LYS A 140 -6.11 -28.42 5.26
C LYS A 140 -5.13 -27.90 4.20
N VAL A 141 -4.87 -26.59 4.18
CA VAL A 141 -3.90 -26.00 3.23
C VAL A 141 -2.47 -26.46 3.56
N LEU A 142 -2.12 -26.56 4.85
CA LEU A 142 -0.80 -27.03 5.28
C LEU A 142 -0.56 -28.50 4.90
N ALA A 143 -1.59 -29.36 5.02
CA ALA A 143 -1.50 -30.78 4.67
C ALA A 143 -1.22 -31.01 3.17
N ASP A 144 -1.71 -30.10 2.32
CA ASP A 144 -1.48 -30.14 0.88
C ASP A 144 -0.08 -29.59 0.48
N THR A 145 0.73 -29.20 1.47
CA THR A 145 2.02 -28.51 1.26
C THR A 145 3.14 -29.22 2.01
N ASP A 146 3.95 -30.02 1.33
CA ASP A 146 5.01 -30.87 1.91
C ASP A 146 6.00 -30.16 2.85
N ARG A 147 6.21 -28.86 2.68
CA ARG A 147 7.21 -28.06 3.41
C ARG A 147 6.66 -27.32 4.63
N MET A 148 5.36 -27.36 4.87
CA MET A 148 4.72 -26.75 6.05
C MET A 148 4.28 -27.80 7.07
N SER A 149 4.63 -29.07 6.87
CA SER A 149 4.30 -30.26 7.70
C SER A 149 5.07 -30.28 9.01
N GLY A 150 5.30 -29.37 9.73
CA GLY A 150 5.98 -29.30 11.03
C GLY A 150 5.70 -28.00 11.75
N LEU A 151 4.88 -27.15 11.12
CA LEU A 151 4.52 -25.85 11.63
C LEU A 151 3.53 -25.99 12.79
N HIS A 152 3.85 -25.41 13.94
CA HIS A 152 2.92 -25.37 15.06
C HIS A 152 1.79 -24.38 14.78
N VAL A 153 0.56 -24.85 14.64
CA VAL A 153 -0.63 -23.98 14.47
C VAL A 153 -1.21 -23.67 15.84
N LEU A 154 -1.25 -22.39 16.20
CA LEU A 154 -1.81 -21.91 17.47
C LEU A 154 -3.02 -21.01 17.22
N ALA A 155 -4.18 -21.40 17.77
CA ALA A 155 -5.36 -20.56 17.85
C ALA A 155 -5.19 -19.56 19.01
N SER A 156 -4.79 -18.33 18.68
CA SER A 156 -4.44 -17.34 19.71
C SER A 156 -5.64 -16.83 20.51
N ASP A 157 -6.84 -16.89 19.94
CA ASP A 157 -8.11 -16.52 20.58
C ASP A 157 -8.55 -17.52 21.67
N THR A 158 -7.92 -18.69 21.75
CA THR A 158 -8.19 -19.70 22.80
C THR A 158 -7.17 -19.68 23.93
N VAL A 159 -6.14 -18.84 23.85
CA VAL A 159 -5.13 -18.76 24.90
C VAL A 159 -5.73 -18.07 26.13
N PRO A 160 -5.66 -18.70 27.33
CA PRO A 160 -6.20 -18.13 28.55
C PRO A 160 -5.46 -16.85 28.97
N ASP A 161 -6.20 -15.81 29.34
CA ASP A 161 -5.63 -14.52 29.76
C ASP A 161 -4.79 -14.64 31.04
N GLU A 162 -5.09 -15.62 31.91
CA GLU A 162 -4.35 -15.91 33.14
C GLU A 162 -2.88 -16.25 32.87
N SER A 163 -2.56 -16.79 31.69
CA SER A 163 -1.20 -17.09 31.27
C SER A 163 -0.31 -15.84 31.25
N ALA A 164 -0.89 -14.65 31.05
CA ALA A 164 -0.16 -13.39 31.04
C ALA A 164 0.66 -13.11 32.32
N GLY A 165 0.25 -13.69 33.47
CA GLY A 165 0.98 -13.58 34.73
C GLY A 165 2.35 -14.26 34.72
N GLN A 166 2.61 -15.17 33.80
CA GLN A 166 3.86 -15.90 33.65
C GLN A 166 4.83 -15.22 32.66
N TRP A 167 4.38 -14.17 31.97
CA TRP A 167 5.21 -13.50 30.98
C TRP A 167 6.43 -12.81 31.60
N THR A 168 7.56 -13.06 31.02
CA THR A 168 8.81 -12.38 31.31
C THR A 168 9.26 -11.60 30.08
N ARG A 169 9.77 -10.38 30.28
CA ARG A 169 10.26 -9.57 29.18
C ARG A 169 11.42 -10.27 28.47
N PRO A 170 11.34 -10.49 27.14
CA PRO A 170 12.46 -11.05 26.39
C PRO A 170 13.64 -10.06 26.32
N ASP A 171 14.84 -10.57 26.09
CA ASP A 171 16.03 -9.77 25.85
C ASP A 171 16.03 -9.23 24.41
N ILE A 172 15.33 -8.13 24.20
CA ILE A 172 15.19 -7.43 22.93
C ILE A 172 15.59 -5.97 23.06
N GLY A 173 16.15 -5.44 22.00
CA GLY A 173 16.58 -4.05 21.90
C GLY A 173 16.17 -3.38 20.59
N PRO A 174 16.60 -2.14 20.34
CA PRO A 174 16.24 -1.37 19.15
C PRO A 174 16.58 -2.07 17.82
N SER A 175 17.71 -2.78 17.77
CA SER A 175 18.16 -3.52 16.58
C SER A 175 17.56 -4.91 16.43
N THR A 176 16.78 -5.39 17.40
CA THR A 176 16.08 -6.66 17.27
C THR A 176 15.05 -6.55 16.13
N ILE A 177 14.99 -7.58 15.28
CA ILE A 177 14.04 -7.65 14.18
C ILE A 177 12.63 -7.76 14.78
N ALA A 178 11.76 -6.81 14.44
CA ALA A 178 10.37 -6.81 14.87
C ALA A 178 9.51 -7.69 13.95
N TYR A 179 9.62 -7.48 12.65
CA TYR A 179 8.84 -8.26 11.68
C TYR A 179 9.48 -8.28 10.29
N LEU A 180 9.04 -9.23 9.48
CA LEU A 180 9.33 -9.29 8.05
C LEU A 180 8.12 -8.83 7.25
N GLN A 181 8.27 -7.75 6.50
CA GLN A 181 7.22 -7.29 5.59
C GLN A 181 7.45 -7.89 4.20
N TYR A 182 6.60 -8.82 3.80
CA TYR A 182 6.69 -9.41 2.48
C TYR A 182 6.04 -8.52 1.42
N SER A 183 6.86 -8.01 0.51
CA SER A 183 6.41 -7.26 -0.67
C SER A 183 6.24 -8.19 -1.88
N SER A 184 5.40 -7.78 -2.85
CA SER A 184 5.13 -8.58 -4.05
C SER A 184 6.29 -8.64 -5.05
N GLY A 185 7.47 -8.14 -4.68
CA GLY A 185 8.69 -8.16 -5.49
C GLY A 185 8.48 -7.91 -7.00
N SER A 186 9.30 -7.15 -7.64
CA SER A 186 9.23 -6.91 -9.09
C SER A 186 9.58 -8.16 -9.94
N THR A 187 10.11 -9.20 -9.31
CA THR A 187 10.50 -10.47 -9.94
C THR A 187 9.45 -11.57 -9.77
N GLY A 188 8.29 -11.26 -9.19
CA GLY A 188 7.22 -12.24 -8.92
C GLY A 188 7.42 -13.07 -7.64
N GLN A 189 8.66 -13.17 -7.11
CA GLN A 189 8.92 -13.85 -5.84
C GLN A 189 8.78 -12.86 -4.67
N PRO A 190 8.01 -13.20 -3.61
CA PRO A 190 7.89 -12.37 -2.43
C PRO A 190 9.24 -12.23 -1.72
N LYS A 191 9.60 -10.99 -1.30
CA LYS A 191 10.80 -10.69 -0.53
C LYS A 191 10.43 -10.16 0.84
N GLY A 192 11.00 -10.74 1.89
CA GLY A 192 10.79 -10.31 3.26
C GLY A 192 11.73 -9.17 3.62
N VAL A 193 11.23 -7.96 3.72
CA VAL A 193 12.00 -6.80 4.21
C VAL A 193 12.20 -6.96 5.71
N ILE A 194 13.44 -6.87 6.17
CA ILE A 194 13.81 -6.95 7.58
C ILE A 194 13.58 -5.60 8.24
N LEU A 195 12.65 -5.54 9.19
CA LEU A 195 12.32 -4.31 9.91
C LEU A 195 12.59 -4.48 11.42
N SER A 196 13.51 -3.67 11.93
CA SER A 196 13.85 -3.64 13.35
C SER A 196 12.86 -2.77 14.15
N HIS A 197 12.83 -2.93 15.47
CA HIS A 197 12.05 -2.03 16.33
C HIS A 197 12.44 -0.57 16.12
N ALA A 198 13.74 -0.29 15.95
CA ALA A 198 14.24 1.06 15.75
C ALA A 198 13.78 1.68 14.41
N SER A 199 13.82 0.91 13.32
CA SER A 199 13.39 1.43 12.01
C SER A 199 11.90 1.78 12.01
N VAL A 200 11.08 0.94 12.64
CA VAL A 200 9.64 1.18 12.76
C VAL A 200 9.34 2.41 13.64
N LEU A 201 9.93 2.48 14.83
CA LEU A 201 9.73 3.63 15.73
C LEU A 201 10.21 4.94 15.11
N HIS A 202 11.31 4.90 14.32
CA HIS A 202 11.78 6.08 13.62
C HIS A 202 10.79 6.53 12.53
N ASN A 203 10.22 5.60 11.77
CA ASN A 203 9.22 5.93 10.75
C ASN A 203 7.93 6.49 11.39
N LEU A 204 7.48 5.91 12.49
CA LEU A 204 6.33 6.43 13.25
C LEU A 204 6.55 7.86 13.74
N ALA A 205 7.78 8.17 14.18
CA ALA A 205 8.14 9.54 14.58
C ALA A 205 8.06 10.50 13.38
N LEU A 206 8.54 10.08 12.18
CA LEU A 206 8.43 10.86 10.94
C LEU A 206 6.97 11.12 10.55
N ILE A 207 6.12 10.10 10.65
CA ILE A 207 4.69 10.24 10.36
C ILE A 207 4.05 11.24 11.33
N ALA A 208 4.32 11.10 12.63
CA ALA A 208 3.79 11.99 13.65
C ALA A 208 4.27 13.44 13.48
N GLU A 209 5.53 13.64 13.07
CA GLU A 209 6.09 14.96 12.76
C GLU A 209 5.45 15.57 11.50
N SER A 210 5.24 14.77 10.46
CA SER A 210 4.58 15.21 9.21
C SER A 210 3.12 15.59 9.41
N GLY A 211 2.47 14.91 10.34
CA GLY A 211 1.08 15.16 10.74
C GLY A 211 0.91 16.34 11.71
N SER A 212 2.01 16.95 12.22
CA SER A 212 1.90 18.09 13.10
C SER A 212 1.62 19.38 12.31
N CYS A 213 0.48 20.00 12.57
CA CYS A 213 0.11 21.32 12.08
C CYS A 213 0.46 22.41 13.11
N ASP A 214 0.36 23.69 12.72
CA ASP A 214 0.66 24.85 13.56
C ASP A 214 -0.20 24.89 14.84
N GLU A 215 0.25 25.64 15.85
CA GLU A 215 -0.16 25.56 17.28
C GLU A 215 -1.64 25.87 17.60
N ASP A 216 -2.49 26.18 16.62
CA ASP A 216 -3.78 26.83 16.88
C ASP A 216 -5.02 26.06 16.35
N ASP A 217 -4.89 24.78 16.01
CA ASP A 217 -5.99 24.03 15.36
C ASP A 217 -7.13 23.57 16.31
N GLY A 218 -7.06 23.87 17.60
CA GLY A 218 -8.15 23.69 18.56
C GLY A 218 -8.58 22.24 18.84
N TYR A 219 -7.75 21.26 18.55
CA TYR A 219 -8.06 19.85 18.80
C TYR A 219 -7.42 19.34 20.08
N ASP A 220 -8.25 18.93 21.02
CA ASP A 220 -7.79 18.33 22.29
C ASP A 220 -7.25 16.90 22.14
N ARG A 221 -7.53 16.22 21.00
CA ARG A 221 -7.16 14.81 20.75
C ARG A 221 -6.83 14.57 19.29
N ILE A 222 -5.93 13.59 19.04
CA ILE A 222 -5.67 13.07 17.71
C ILE A 222 -6.93 12.34 17.22
N PRO A 223 -7.47 12.69 16.03
CA PRO A 223 -8.65 12.03 15.48
C PRO A 223 -8.47 10.52 15.30
N PRO A 224 -9.56 9.72 15.40
CA PRO A 224 -9.48 8.29 15.21
C PRO A 224 -9.06 7.92 13.78
N PHE A 225 -8.31 6.83 13.67
CA PHE A 225 -7.95 6.21 12.41
C PHE A 225 -9.08 5.35 11.89
N ILE A 226 -9.59 5.64 10.70
CA ILE A 226 -10.66 4.85 10.08
C ILE A 226 -10.05 4.05 8.91
N SER A 227 -9.87 2.74 9.08
CA SER A 227 -9.12 1.92 8.12
C SER A 227 -9.87 0.66 7.70
N TRP A 228 -9.88 0.41 6.39
CA TRP A 228 -10.26 -0.84 5.76
C TRP A 228 -9.06 -1.57 5.15
N LEU A 229 -7.86 -1.02 5.28
CA LEU A 229 -6.66 -1.57 4.68
C LEU A 229 -6.33 -2.94 5.28
N PRO A 230 -5.83 -3.89 4.45
CA PRO A 230 -5.39 -5.18 4.96
C PRO A 230 -4.25 -5.01 5.97
N MET A 231 -4.39 -5.52 7.18
CA MET A 231 -3.39 -5.40 8.25
C MET A 231 -2.09 -6.17 7.97
N PHE A 232 -2.07 -7.06 6.99
CA PHE A 232 -0.85 -7.75 6.54
C PHE A 232 -0.04 -6.97 5.50
N HIS A 233 -0.51 -5.80 5.06
CA HIS A 233 0.23 -4.84 4.24
C HIS A 233 0.85 -3.74 5.09
N ASP A 234 1.99 -3.21 4.65
CA ASP A 234 2.76 -2.15 5.31
C ASP A 234 1.88 -0.95 5.73
N MET A 235 1.15 -0.34 4.80
CA MET A 235 0.28 0.79 5.10
C MET A 235 -0.85 0.40 6.07
N GLY A 236 -1.47 -0.77 5.91
CA GLY A 236 -2.53 -1.24 6.79
C GLY A 236 -2.03 -1.62 8.20
N LEU A 237 -0.84 -2.23 8.29
CA LEU A 237 -0.21 -2.57 9.55
C LEU A 237 0.22 -1.30 10.31
N ILE A 238 0.93 -0.41 9.63
CA ILE A 238 1.43 0.80 10.29
C ILE A 238 0.28 1.72 10.64
N SER A 239 -0.54 2.18 9.69
CA SER A 239 -1.59 3.17 9.96
C SER A 239 -2.79 2.61 10.75
N GLY A 240 -3.08 1.32 10.65
CA GLY A 240 -4.24 0.70 11.29
C GLY A 240 -3.95 0.04 12.63
N VAL A 241 -2.70 -0.38 12.89
CA VAL A 241 -2.36 -1.17 14.09
C VAL A 241 -1.29 -0.50 14.94
N VAL A 242 -0.14 -0.13 14.35
CA VAL A 242 1.03 0.30 15.14
C VAL A 242 0.98 1.79 15.45
N GLU A 243 0.65 2.63 14.48
CA GLU A 243 0.58 4.09 14.63
C GLU A 243 -0.48 4.53 15.64
N PRO A 244 -1.71 3.95 15.66
CA PRO A 244 -2.69 4.27 16.70
C PRO A 244 -2.15 4.08 18.12
N VAL A 245 -1.45 2.98 18.37
CA VAL A 245 -0.79 2.74 19.67
C VAL A 245 0.33 3.74 19.90
N TYR A 246 1.15 4.05 18.86
CA TYR A 246 2.24 5.00 18.97
C TYR A 246 1.76 6.40 19.37
N VAL A 247 0.75 6.93 18.69
CA VAL A 247 0.23 8.29 18.97
C VAL A 247 -0.82 8.31 20.08
N GLY A 248 -1.34 7.16 20.51
CA GLY A 248 -2.40 7.04 21.50
C GLY A 248 -3.76 7.50 20.96
N SER A 249 -4.07 7.26 19.69
CA SER A 249 -5.35 7.53 19.06
C SER A 249 -6.15 6.25 18.87
N ASP A 250 -7.48 6.37 18.80
CA ASP A 250 -8.35 5.24 18.54
C ASP A 250 -8.26 4.81 17.08
N ALA A 251 -8.49 3.53 16.79
CA ALA A 251 -8.59 2.99 15.44
C ALA A 251 -9.91 2.24 15.24
N VAL A 252 -10.64 2.58 14.18
CA VAL A 252 -11.83 1.88 13.74
C VAL A 252 -11.49 1.11 12.48
N LEU A 253 -11.46 -0.21 12.60
CA LEU A 253 -11.03 -1.13 11.55
C LEU A 253 -12.23 -1.82 10.92
N MET A 254 -12.14 -2.16 9.64
CA MET A 254 -13.15 -2.95 8.93
C MET A 254 -12.50 -3.88 7.90
N PRO A 255 -13.17 -4.97 7.48
CA PRO A 255 -12.62 -5.86 6.46
C PRO A 255 -12.46 -5.15 5.11
N PRO A 256 -11.37 -5.41 4.36
CA PRO A 256 -11.20 -4.88 3.00
C PRO A 256 -12.38 -5.22 2.08
N VAL A 257 -12.94 -6.41 2.22
CA VAL A 257 -14.08 -6.88 1.42
C VAL A 257 -15.34 -6.05 1.67
N ALA A 258 -15.56 -5.56 2.90
CA ALA A 258 -16.69 -4.69 3.23
C ALA A 258 -16.59 -3.36 2.48
N PHE A 259 -15.38 -2.78 2.41
CA PHE A 259 -15.11 -1.57 1.62
C PHE A 259 -15.33 -1.81 0.11
N VAL A 260 -14.73 -2.86 -0.46
CA VAL A 260 -14.82 -3.13 -1.90
C VAL A 260 -16.27 -3.35 -2.36
N HIS A 261 -17.07 -4.05 -1.57
CA HIS A 261 -18.47 -4.28 -1.87
C HIS A 261 -19.33 -3.01 -1.64
N ARG A 262 -19.04 -2.26 -0.57
CA ARG A 262 -19.80 -1.08 -0.16
C ARG A 262 -18.87 0.07 0.23
N PRO A 263 -18.24 0.78 -0.72
CA PRO A 263 -17.29 1.87 -0.42
C PRO A 263 -17.90 2.97 0.48
N PHE A 264 -19.21 3.13 0.42
CA PHE A 264 -19.94 4.06 1.26
C PHE A 264 -19.81 3.76 2.77
N SER A 265 -19.57 2.50 3.19
CA SER A 265 -19.40 2.15 4.60
C SER A 265 -18.18 2.84 5.22
N TRP A 266 -17.09 2.99 4.48
CA TRP A 266 -15.91 3.71 4.93
C TRP A 266 -16.18 5.21 5.12
N LEU A 267 -16.83 5.85 4.14
CA LEU A 267 -17.23 7.26 4.24
C LEU A 267 -18.20 7.48 5.40
N ARG A 268 -19.10 6.52 5.65
CA ARG A 268 -20.02 6.56 6.77
C ARG A 268 -19.28 6.49 8.11
N ALA A 269 -18.33 5.57 8.26
CA ALA A 269 -17.54 5.46 9.47
C ALA A 269 -16.72 6.74 9.74
N ILE A 270 -16.20 7.39 8.69
CA ILE A 270 -15.53 8.69 8.77
C ILE A 270 -16.49 9.77 9.25
N SER A 271 -17.70 9.84 8.66
CA SER A 271 -18.74 10.79 9.02
C SER A 271 -19.22 10.59 10.47
N ASP A 272 -19.47 9.35 10.87
CA ASP A 272 -19.96 9.00 12.22
C ASP A 272 -18.90 9.30 13.30
N ALA A 273 -17.60 9.27 12.96
CA ALA A 273 -16.52 9.67 13.87
C ALA A 273 -16.44 11.18 14.13
N GLY A 274 -17.06 12.00 13.30
CA GLY A 274 -17.04 13.46 13.37
C GLY A 274 -15.70 14.08 12.99
N GLN A 275 -14.60 13.59 13.55
CA GLN A 275 -13.23 13.90 13.15
C GLN A 275 -12.54 12.61 12.74
N ALA A 276 -11.75 12.62 11.67
CA ALA A 276 -11.14 11.41 11.18
C ALA A 276 -9.78 11.63 10.52
N TYR A 277 -8.95 10.61 10.69
CA TYR A 277 -7.72 10.34 9.96
C TYR A 277 -7.95 9.06 9.15
N ALA A 278 -7.68 9.08 7.85
CA ALA A 278 -7.86 7.88 7.05
C ALA A 278 -6.84 7.82 5.91
N ALA A 279 -6.34 6.62 5.63
CA ALA A 279 -5.38 6.36 4.58
C ALA A 279 -5.97 5.40 3.54
N ALA A 280 -5.76 5.70 2.26
CA ALA A 280 -6.20 4.82 1.20
C ALA A 280 -5.39 5.01 -0.09
N PRO A 281 -5.31 3.99 -0.96
CA PRO A 281 -4.84 4.13 -2.32
C PRO A 281 -5.76 5.03 -3.15
N ASN A 282 -5.22 5.60 -4.22
CA ASN A 282 -5.93 6.49 -5.14
C ASN A 282 -7.24 5.89 -5.68
N PHE A 283 -7.25 4.57 -6.00
CA PHE A 283 -8.45 3.89 -6.50
C PHE A 283 -9.62 3.93 -5.53
N ALA A 284 -9.37 3.96 -4.22
CA ALA A 284 -10.42 3.96 -3.22
C ALA A 284 -11.23 5.25 -3.23
N TYR A 285 -10.56 6.38 -3.39
CA TYR A 285 -11.22 7.69 -3.55
C TYR A 285 -12.07 7.72 -4.82
N GLU A 286 -11.53 7.22 -5.92
CA GLU A 286 -12.27 7.13 -7.19
C GLU A 286 -13.49 6.21 -7.07
N LEU A 287 -13.33 5.04 -6.42
CA LEU A 287 -14.41 4.09 -6.18
C LEU A 287 -15.54 4.70 -5.35
N CYS A 288 -15.21 5.44 -4.29
CA CYS A 288 -16.16 6.17 -3.46
C CYS A 288 -16.94 7.21 -4.28
N ALA A 289 -16.24 8.04 -5.06
CA ALA A 289 -16.88 9.07 -5.88
C ALA A 289 -17.83 8.48 -6.93
N ARG A 290 -17.41 7.40 -7.61
CA ARG A 290 -18.21 6.77 -8.68
C ARG A 290 -19.40 5.95 -8.18
N ARG A 291 -19.30 5.31 -7.02
CA ARG A 291 -20.33 4.39 -6.51
C ARG A 291 -21.28 4.99 -5.51
N SER A 292 -20.99 6.16 -4.94
CA SER A 292 -21.89 6.82 -4.00
C SER A 292 -23.11 7.41 -4.69
N LYS A 293 -24.31 7.14 -4.14
CA LYS A 293 -25.58 7.69 -4.64
C LYS A 293 -25.89 9.02 -3.99
N PRO A 294 -26.69 9.92 -4.64
CA PRO A 294 -27.05 11.22 -4.06
C PRO A 294 -27.72 11.13 -2.69
N ASP A 295 -28.64 10.16 -2.51
CA ASP A 295 -29.33 9.93 -1.23
C ASP A 295 -28.40 9.44 -0.12
N GLN A 296 -27.34 8.72 -0.48
CA GLN A 296 -26.30 8.32 0.45
C GLN A 296 -25.44 9.52 0.85
N ARG A 297 -24.97 10.31 -0.13
CA ARG A 297 -24.15 11.51 0.13
C ARG A 297 -24.88 12.53 1.02
N ALA A 298 -26.19 12.70 0.85
CA ALA A 298 -26.98 13.61 1.67
C ALA A 298 -27.00 13.27 3.18
N ARG A 299 -26.49 12.10 3.57
CA ARG A 299 -26.40 11.62 4.96
C ARG A 299 -24.99 11.72 5.55
N LEU A 300 -24.03 12.25 4.80
CA LEU A 300 -22.63 12.35 5.23
C LEU A 300 -22.33 13.78 5.70
N ASP A 301 -21.52 13.85 6.75
CA ASP A 301 -20.76 15.04 7.13
C ASP A 301 -19.28 14.68 7.14
N LEU A 302 -18.54 15.16 6.12
CA LEU A 302 -17.11 14.93 5.98
C LEU A 302 -16.28 16.17 6.33
N SER A 303 -16.90 17.19 6.95
CA SER A 303 -16.23 18.44 7.33
C SER A 303 -15.12 18.23 8.36
N GLY A 304 -15.25 17.20 9.19
CA GLY A 304 -14.26 16.81 10.18
C GLY A 304 -13.17 15.85 9.64
N TRP A 305 -13.21 15.45 8.37
CA TRP A 305 -12.13 14.66 7.79
C TRP A 305 -10.95 15.57 7.46
N THR A 306 -9.99 15.63 8.36
CA THR A 306 -8.85 16.57 8.28
C THR A 306 -7.60 16.00 7.66
N PHE A 307 -7.49 14.66 7.57
CA PHE A 307 -6.34 13.97 7.03
C PHE A 307 -6.77 12.81 6.14
N ALA A 308 -6.72 13.04 4.83
CA ALA A 308 -7.06 12.08 3.80
C ALA A 308 -5.78 11.65 3.06
N LEU A 309 -5.03 10.66 3.62
CA LEU A 309 -3.79 10.19 3.01
C LEU A 309 -4.08 9.45 1.71
N VAL A 310 -3.36 9.84 0.66
CA VAL A 310 -3.40 9.19 -0.66
C VAL A 310 -2.00 8.69 -1.00
N GLY A 311 -1.83 7.38 -1.12
CA GLY A 311 -0.50 6.79 -1.37
C GLY A 311 -0.57 5.35 -1.87
N ALA A 312 0.55 4.65 -1.75
CA ALA A 312 0.72 3.25 -2.14
C ALA A 312 0.58 2.95 -3.64
N GLU A 313 0.10 3.87 -4.45
CA GLU A 313 0.03 3.83 -5.92
C GLU A 313 0.14 5.25 -6.49
N PRO A 314 0.31 5.44 -7.82
CA PRO A 314 0.41 6.77 -8.40
C PRO A 314 -0.81 7.64 -8.04
N VAL A 315 -0.54 8.79 -7.42
CA VAL A 315 -1.57 9.74 -7.02
C VAL A 315 -1.98 10.58 -8.24
N ARG A 316 -3.28 10.62 -8.53
CA ARG A 316 -3.82 11.28 -9.73
C ARG A 316 -4.61 12.53 -9.37
N ALA A 317 -4.22 13.67 -9.92
CA ALA A 317 -4.94 14.94 -9.73
C ALA A 317 -6.42 14.84 -10.11
N ARG A 318 -6.73 14.13 -11.22
CA ARG A 318 -8.11 13.87 -11.65
C ARG A 318 -8.95 13.16 -10.58
N THR A 319 -8.41 12.13 -9.94
CA THR A 319 -9.13 11.39 -8.88
C THR A 319 -9.42 12.29 -7.68
N MET A 320 -8.44 13.09 -7.26
CA MET A 320 -8.63 14.02 -6.14
C MET A 320 -9.67 15.10 -6.47
N ARG A 321 -9.63 15.68 -7.68
CA ARG A 321 -10.67 16.62 -8.12
C ARG A 321 -12.05 15.99 -8.15
N LEU A 322 -12.18 14.80 -8.77
CA LEU A 322 -13.45 14.07 -8.81
C LEU A 322 -14.02 13.83 -7.41
N PHE A 323 -13.16 13.39 -6.48
CA PHE A 323 -13.58 13.13 -5.10
C PHE A 323 -13.99 14.43 -4.40
N ALA A 324 -13.17 15.47 -4.47
CA ALA A 324 -13.45 16.77 -3.86
C ALA A 324 -14.76 17.36 -4.36
N GLU A 325 -14.99 17.40 -5.67
CA GLU A 325 -16.23 17.90 -6.30
C GLU A 325 -17.45 17.07 -5.87
N THR A 326 -17.30 15.72 -5.85
CA THR A 326 -18.40 14.81 -5.47
C THR A 326 -18.84 15.01 -4.02
N PHE A 327 -17.89 15.24 -3.11
CA PHE A 327 -18.14 15.31 -1.67
C PHE A 327 -18.04 16.73 -1.08
N ALA A 328 -17.83 17.78 -1.89
CA ALA A 328 -17.95 19.16 -1.44
C ALA A 328 -19.29 19.45 -0.76
N PRO A 329 -20.46 18.98 -1.29
CA PRO A 329 -21.73 19.15 -0.60
C PRO A 329 -21.85 18.42 0.75
N CYS A 330 -20.95 17.46 1.01
CA CYS A 330 -20.85 16.75 2.28
C CYS A 330 -19.84 17.38 3.23
N GLY A 331 -19.30 18.54 2.91
CA GLY A 331 -18.32 19.25 3.75
C GLY A 331 -16.86 18.82 3.55
N PHE A 332 -16.54 17.91 2.63
CA PHE A 332 -15.15 17.53 2.35
C PHE A 332 -14.35 18.72 1.79
N ARG A 333 -13.18 18.95 2.35
CA ARG A 333 -12.29 20.04 1.96
C ARG A 333 -11.06 19.50 1.24
N PRO A 334 -10.68 20.03 0.05
CA PRO A 334 -9.51 19.57 -0.70
C PRO A 334 -8.19 19.68 0.08
N GLU A 335 -8.13 20.59 1.07
CA GLU A 335 -6.99 20.79 1.97
C GLU A 335 -6.74 19.57 2.87
N ALA A 336 -7.73 18.68 3.03
CA ALA A 336 -7.59 17.43 3.76
C ALA A 336 -6.71 16.41 3.02
N PHE A 337 -6.57 16.50 1.71
CA PHE A 337 -5.71 15.58 0.99
C PHE A 337 -4.25 15.65 1.43
N PHE A 338 -3.67 14.47 1.64
CA PHE A 338 -2.28 14.28 2.04
C PHE A 338 -1.61 13.26 1.11
N PRO A 339 -1.20 13.67 -0.09
CA PRO A 339 -0.43 12.80 -0.95
C PRO A 339 0.89 12.41 -0.28
N SER A 340 1.24 11.12 -0.37
CA SER A 340 2.45 10.58 0.24
C SER A 340 3.11 9.56 -0.66
N TYR A 341 4.42 9.39 -0.47
CA TYR A 341 5.22 8.34 -1.09
C TYR A 341 5.92 7.51 -0.03
N GLY A 342 5.98 6.21 -0.28
CA GLY A 342 6.70 5.28 0.53
C GLY A 342 6.65 3.85 0.02
N LEU A 343 7.41 2.97 0.69
CA LEU A 343 7.57 1.57 0.35
C LEU A 343 7.96 0.76 1.59
N ALA A 344 7.71 -0.54 1.55
CA ALA A 344 8.00 -1.44 2.66
C ALA A 344 9.48 -1.44 3.05
N GLU A 345 10.37 -1.28 2.06
CA GLU A 345 11.83 -1.21 2.26
C GLU A 345 12.28 0.00 3.08
N SER A 346 11.41 1.03 3.23
CA SER A 346 11.61 2.18 4.14
C SER A 346 10.55 2.20 5.25
N THR A 347 10.14 1.05 5.74
CA THR A 347 9.05 0.81 6.68
C THR A 347 7.68 1.11 6.05
N VAL A 348 7.35 2.38 5.76
CA VAL A 348 6.15 2.76 5.00
C VAL A 348 6.27 4.15 4.37
N MET A 349 6.65 5.20 5.08
CA MET A 349 6.64 6.57 4.58
C MET A 349 8.04 7.14 4.34
N VAL A 350 8.24 7.75 3.18
CA VAL A 350 9.44 8.52 2.78
C VAL A 350 9.13 10.01 2.70
N SER A 351 8.01 10.39 2.08
CA SER A 351 7.60 11.79 1.99
C SER A 351 6.10 11.96 2.19
N GLY A 352 5.70 13.12 2.66
CA GLY A 352 4.33 13.50 2.91
C GLY A 352 4.24 14.89 3.52
N GLY A 353 3.04 15.45 3.61
CA GLY A 353 2.75 16.70 4.30
C GLY A 353 3.10 17.98 3.53
N PRO A 354 2.88 19.13 4.17
CA PRO A 354 2.25 19.29 5.48
C PRO A 354 0.73 19.09 5.43
N VAL A 355 0.15 18.74 6.58
CA VAL A 355 -1.31 18.59 6.74
C VAL A 355 -2.02 19.93 6.55
N GLY A 356 -3.23 19.89 5.97
CA GLY A 356 -4.09 21.07 5.83
C GLY A 356 -3.76 22.00 4.68
N ARG A 357 -2.76 21.67 3.86
CA ARG A 357 -2.41 22.44 2.65
C ARG A 357 -2.92 21.84 1.35
N GLY A 358 -3.47 20.62 1.42
CA GLY A 358 -3.93 19.90 0.25
C GLY A 358 -2.82 19.41 -0.67
N ALA A 359 -3.22 18.94 -1.84
CA ALA A 359 -2.30 18.41 -2.83
C ALA A 359 -1.70 19.52 -3.71
N VAL A 360 -0.40 19.49 -3.88
CA VAL A 360 0.32 20.36 -4.83
C VAL A 360 0.36 19.67 -6.18
N THR A 361 -0.07 20.36 -7.23
CA THR A 361 -0.12 19.82 -8.59
C THR A 361 0.55 20.78 -9.57
N TYR A 362 1.36 20.22 -10.47
CA TYR A 362 1.97 20.98 -11.57
C TYR A 362 1.73 20.29 -12.91
N ALA A 363 1.64 21.10 -13.96
CA ALA A 363 1.60 20.66 -15.35
C ALA A 363 3.01 20.72 -15.94
N PHE A 364 3.59 19.58 -16.27
CA PHE A 364 4.90 19.47 -16.91
C PHE A 364 4.77 19.20 -18.40
N ASP A 365 5.74 19.65 -19.19
CA ASP A 365 5.82 19.37 -20.63
C ASP A 365 6.00 17.85 -20.86
N ALA A 366 5.00 17.23 -21.49
CA ALA A 366 4.96 15.77 -21.67
C ALA A 366 6.12 15.25 -22.53
N HIS A 367 6.55 16.00 -23.56
CA HIS A 367 7.68 15.61 -24.41
C HIS A 367 9.03 15.72 -23.68
N ALA A 368 9.20 16.79 -22.89
CA ALA A 368 10.38 16.92 -22.05
C ALA A 368 10.45 15.78 -21.02
N MET A 369 9.32 15.45 -20.37
CA MET A 369 9.24 14.36 -19.42
C MET A 369 9.55 12.99 -20.05
N ALA A 370 9.10 12.73 -21.27
CA ALA A 370 9.44 11.51 -22.03
C ALA A 370 10.94 11.44 -22.33
N ALA A 371 11.60 12.58 -22.54
CA ALA A 371 13.06 12.67 -22.70
C ALA A 371 13.83 12.71 -21.36
N GLY A 372 13.15 12.51 -20.22
CA GLY A 372 13.78 12.53 -18.89
C GLY A 372 14.06 13.92 -18.32
N GLN A 373 13.48 14.98 -18.92
CA GLN A 373 13.70 16.37 -18.52
C GLN A 373 12.49 16.94 -17.77
N VAL A 374 12.73 17.67 -16.68
CA VAL A 374 11.70 18.33 -15.87
C VAL A 374 11.54 19.78 -16.32
N ARG A 375 10.44 20.07 -16.96
CA ARG A 375 10.11 21.42 -17.42
C ARG A 375 8.60 21.64 -17.32
N LEU A 376 8.19 22.80 -16.80
CA LEU A 376 6.77 23.19 -16.79
C LEU A 376 6.23 23.34 -18.21
N ALA A 377 4.99 22.92 -18.42
CA ALA A 377 4.31 23.07 -19.70
C ALA A 377 4.09 24.54 -20.02
N GLY A 378 4.56 24.97 -21.21
CA GLY A 378 4.28 26.30 -21.75
C GLY A 378 2.90 26.35 -22.42
N PRO A 379 2.46 27.56 -22.85
CA PRO A 379 1.22 27.72 -23.61
C PRO A 379 1.22 26.84 -24.88
N GLY A 380 0.19 26.00 -25.02
CA GLY A 380 0.04 25.12 -26.19
C GLY A 380 0.86 23.82 -26.16
N ALA A 381 1.68 23.59 -25.13
CA ALA A 381 2.38 22.33 -24.97
C ALA A 381 1.42 21.24 -24.46
N THR A 382 1.64 19.99 -24.90
CA THR A 382 0.99 18.83 -24.28
C THR A 382 1.49 18.71 -22.84
N ALA A 383 0.56 18.74 -21.88
CA ALA A 383 0.89 18.77 -20.47
C ALA A 383 0.65 17.41 -19.81
N ARG A 384 1.61 16.97 -18.99
CA ARG A 384 1.45 15.87 -18.02
C ARG A 384 1.25 16.46 -16.63
N GLU A 385 0.07 16.27 -16.06
CA GLU A 385 -0.25 16.74 -14.72
C GLU A 385 0.25 15.74 -13.67
N LEU A 386 1.13 16.19 -12.78
CA LEU A 386 1.66 15.36 -11.69
C LEU A 386 1.33 15.97 -10.33
N VAL A 387 1.09 15.08 -9.35
CA VAL A 387 0.85 15.44 -7.97
C VAL A 387 2.15 15.26 -7.18
N GLY A 388 2.52 16.27 -6.41
CA GLY A 388 3.60 16.16 -5.43
C GLY A 388 3.22 15.22 -4.31
N CYS A 389 4.10 14.30 -3.97
CA CYS A 389 3.93 13.33 -2.90
C CYS A 389 4.47 13.85 -1.55
N GLY A 390 4.38 15.16 -1.35
CA GLY A 390 4.78 15.83 -0.12
C GLY A 390 6.27 16.16 -0.01
N GLN A 391 6.60 16.76 1.11
CA GLN A 391 7.96 17.20 1.44
C GLN A 391 8.81 16.03 1.94
N ILE A 392 10.11 16.11 1.69
CA ILE A 392 11.10 15.21 2.26
C ILE A 392 11.39 15.69 3.67
N GLN A 393 11.21 14.82 4.66
CA GLN A 393 11.45 15.16 6.06
C GLN A 393 12.93 15.41 6.35
N GLN A 394 13.25 16.33 7.26
CA GLN A 394 14.64 16.75 7.53
C GLN A 394 15.59 15.63 7.99
N SER A 395 15.07 14.58 8.63
CA SER A 395 15.85 13.42 9.07
C SER A 395 16.08 12.36 8.01
N LEU A 396 15.54 12.56 6.80
CA LEU A 396 15.72 11.73 5.61
C LEU A 396 16.66 12.40 4.61
N SER A 397 17.42 11.60 3.88
CA SER A 397 18.11 12.04 2.68
C SER A 397 17.51 11.34 1.48
N VAL A 398 16.97 12.12 0.54
CA VAL A 398 16.53 11.62 -0.77
C VAL A 398 17.45 12.20 -1.82
N VAL A 399 17.96 11.37 -2.69
CA VAL A 399 18.81 11.76 -3.82
C VAL A 399 18.24 11.17 -5.08
N ILE A 400 18.16 11.97 -6.12
CA ILE A 400 17.77 11.52 -7.45
C ILE A 400 19.03 11.20 -8.23
N THR A 401 19.19 9.96 -8.70
CA THR A 401 20.37 9.53 -9.46
C THR A 401 19.98 9.07 -10.86
N ARG A 402 20.92 9.10 -11.79
CA ARG A 402 20.71 8.50 -13.10
C ARG A 402 20.45 7.02 -12.94
N PRO A 403 19.38 6.47 -13.53
CA PRO A 403 18.95 5.09 -13.29
C PRO A 403 20.09 4.07 -13.46
N GLY A 404 20.23 3.19 -12.47
CA GLY A 404 21.27 2.16 -12.46
C GLY A 404 22.70 2.66 -12.21
N THR A 405 22.87 3.93 -11.83
CA THR A 405 24.18 4.52 -11.48
C THR A 405 24.18 5.13 -10.09
N ASP A 406 25.34 5.55 -9.62
CA ASP A 406 25.55 6.26 -8.34
C ASP A 406 25.73 7.78 -8.54
N VAL A 407 25.46 8.27 -9.76
CA VAL A 407 25.68 9.67 -10.14
C VAL A 407 24.39 10.47 -9.95
N PRO A 408 24.40 11.52 -9.11
CA PRO A 408 23.24 12.40 -8.97
C PRO A 408 22.82 13.02 -10.29
N CYS A 409 21.51 13.15 -10.50
CA CYS A 409 20.92 13.91 -11.59
C CYS A 409 21.09 15.41 -11.39
N ALA A 410 21.00 16.19 -12.49
CA ALA A 410 20.74 17.61 -12.40
C ALA A 410 19.33 17.86 -11.85
N ALA A 411 19.07 19.09 -11.37
CA ALA A 411 17.79 19.43 -10.73
C ALA A 411 16.58 19.35 -11.68
N ASP A 412 16.82 19.39 -12.98
CA ASP A 412 15.84 19.32 -14.05
C ASP A 412 15.80 17.95 -14.77
N GLU A 413 16.36 16.91 -14.15
CA GLU A 413 16.36 15.54 -14.68
C GLU A 413 15.47 14.61 -13.85
N VAL A 414 14.76 13.71 -14.53
CA VAL A 414 14.07 12.55 -13.89
C VAL A 414 15.09 11.43 -13.69
N GLY A 415 15.13 10.87 -12.47
CA GLY A 415 16.03 9.77 -12.15
C GLY A 415 15.46 8.80 -11.13
N GLU A 416 16.29 7.85 -10.71
CA GLU A 416 15.96 6.89 -9.66
C GLU A 416 15.97 7.59 -8.30
N ILE A 417 14.92 7.35 -7.52
CA ILE A 417 14.81 7.86 -6.15
C ILE A 417 15.64 6.95 -5.24
N LEU A 418 16.65 7.50 -4.58
CA LEU A 418 17.43 6.83 -3.55
C LEU A 418 17.14 7.44 -2.19
N VAL A 419 17.01 6.59 -1.17
CA VAL A 419 16.62 6.98 0.19
C VAL A 419 17.65 6.53 1.21
N SER A 420 18.07 7.42 2.09
CA SER A 420 18.87 7.09 3.29
C SER A 420 18.17 7.59 4.53
N SER A 421 17.84 6.69 5.43
CA SER A 421 17.12 6.96 6.68
C SER A 421 17.31 5.83 7.67
N ARG A 422 17.09 6.12 8.94
CA ARG A 422 16.96 5.07 9.97
C ARG A 422 15.66 4.27 9.85
N SER A 423 14.72 4.71 9.02
CA SER A 423 13.49 3.96 8.67
C SER A 423 13.71 2.88 7.62
N VAL A 424 14.84 2.92 6.90
CA VAL A 424 15.21 1.91 5.91
C VAL A 424 15.45 0.60 6.63
N GLY A 425 14.90 -0.49 6.09
CA GLY A 425 15.10 -1.83 6.61
C GLY A 425 16.55 -2.31 6.47
N ASP A 426 16.90 -3.35 7.21
CA ASP A 426 18.27 -3.87 7.24
C ASP A 426 18.63 -4.67 5.96
N GLY A 427 17.65 -5.01 5.13
CA GLY A 427 17.81 -5.76 3.90
C GLY A 427 16.64 -6.69 3.64
N TYR A 428 16.87 -7.68 2.76
CA TYR A 428 15.92 -8.76 2.48
C TYR A 428 16.33 -10.04 3.21
N TRP A 429 15.36 -10.70 3.83
CA TRP A 429 15.56 -11.95 4.57
C TRP A 429 16.06 -13.08 3.64
N ASN A 430 17.15 -13.72 4.04
CA ASN A 430 17.82 -14.79 3.28
C ASN A 430 18.22 -14.41 1.84
N ALA A 431 18.44 -13.11 1.54
CA ALA A 431 18.81 -12.64 0.21
C ALA A 431 19.97 -11.61 0.25
N PRO A 432 21.19 -12.03 0.63
CA PRO A 432 22.32 -11.12 0.85
C PRO A 432 22.75 -10.36 -0.40
N GLU A 433 22.79 -11.00 -1.58
CA GLU A 433 23.18 -10.35 -2.83
C GLU A 433 22.19 -9.24 -3.24
N GLU A 434 20.89 -9.48 -3.06
CA GLU A 434 19.88 -8.47 -3.32
C GLU A 434 19.88 -7.36 -2.28
N THR A 435 20.19 -7.70 -1.03
CA THR A 435 20.38 -6.72 0.05
C THR A 435 21.51 -5.77 -0.30
N GLU A 436 22.67 -6.28 -0.68
CA GLU A 436 23.82 -5.46 -1.09
C GLU A 436 23.46 -4.52 -2.24
N ARG A 437 22.85 -5.07 -3.29
CA ARG A 437 22.47 -4.29 -4.47
C ARG A 437 21.42 -3.22 -4.19
N THR A 438 20.47 -3.48 -3.27
CA THR A 438 19.30 -2.64 -3.08
C THR A 438 19.48 -1.67 -1.92
N PHE A 439 20.10 -2.08 -0.81
CA PHE A 439 20.18 -1.30 0.43
C PHE A 439 21.54 -0.66 0.69
N ARG A 440 22.57 -0.94 -0.12
CA ARG A 440 23.95 -0.49 0.12
C ARG A 440 24.51 0.36 -1.03
N ALA A 441 23.63 1.04 -1.77
CA ALA A 441 24.09 1.96 -2.82
C ALA A 441 24.90 3.11 -2.22
N ARG A 442 26.00 3.47 -2.89
CA ARG A 442 26.87 4.58 -2.51
C ARG A 442 26.75 5.69 -3.53
N VAL A 443 26.33 6.88 -3.10
CA VAL A 443 26.08 8.00 -4.00
C VAL A 443 27.28 8.96 -4.01
N HIS A 444 27.72 9.35 -5.19
CA HIS A 444 28.82 10.29 -5.36
C HIS A 444 28.51 11.63 -4.64
N GLY A 445 29.46 12.09 -3.81
CA GLY A 445 29.35 13.32 -3.04
C GLY A 445 28.62 13.20 -1.70
N TYR A 446 28.13 12.00 -1.32
CA TYR A 446 27.42 11.79 -0.06
C TYR A 446 28.19 10.97 0.98
N GLY A 447 29.51 10.76 0.81
CA GLY A 447 30.39 10.05 1.73
C GLY A 447 30.08 8.56 1.84
N GLU A 448 30.30 8.00 3.05
CA GLU A 448 30.13 6.56 3.34
C GLU A 448 28.69 6.15 3.68
N ARG A 449 27.71 6.99 3.32
CA ARG A 449 26.30 6.73 3.64
C ARG A 449 25.71 5.71 2.67
N ASP A 450 25.00 4.72 3.22
CA ASP A 450 24.21 3.77 2.46
C ASP A 450 22.88 4.37 2.02
N PHE A 451 22.48 4.07 0.79
CA PHE A 451 21.21 4.44 0.22
C PHE A 451 20.44 3.21 -0.25
N LEU A 452 19.13 3.21 0.00
CA LEU A 452 18.17 2.29 -0.58
C LEU A 452 17.86 2.72 -2.02
N ARG A 453 18.06 1.84 -3.00
CA ARG A 453 17.53 1.98 -4.34
C ARG A 453 16.07 1.58 -4.35
N THR A 454 15.18 2.52 -4.57
CA THR A 454 13.73 2.23 -4.54
C THR A 454 13.24 1.53 -5.80
N GLY A 455 13.94 1.69 -6.92
CA GLY A 455 13.49 1.27 -8.24
C GLY A 455 12.35 2.13 -8.79
N ASP A 456 11.99 3.21 -8.09
CA ASP A 456 11.00 4.18 -8.53
C ASP A 456 11.70 5.40 -9.15
N LEU A 457 11.12 5.94 -10.21
CA LEU A 457 11.58 7.16 -10.88
C LEU A 457 10.86 8.38 -10.34
N GLY A 458 11.59 9.48 -10.23
CA GLY A 458 11.03 10.74 -9.79
C GLY A 458 12.01 11.89 -9.88
N PHE A 459 11.62 12.99 -9.31
CA PHE A 459 12.41 14.22 -9.20
C PHE A 459 11.91 15.09 -8.04
N VAL A 460 12.71 16.05 -7.62
CA VAL A 460 12.31 17.07 -6.66
C VAL A 460 12.08 18.38 -7.40
N PHE A 461 10.91 18.98 -7.20
CA PHE A 461 10.58 20.28 -7.78
C PHE A 461 9.94 21.17 -6.70
N GLY A 462 10.52 22.35 -6.49
CA GLY A 462 10.21 23.15 -5.31
C GLY A 462 10.63 22.39 -4.04
N ASP A 463 9.67 22.20 -3.13
CA ASP A 463 9.83 21.46 -1.88
C ASP A 463 9.16 20.06 -1.90
N GLN A 464 8.69 19.62 -3.09
CA GLN A 464 7.90 18.41 -3.27
C GLN A 464 8.68 17.31 -4.00
N LEU A 465 8.48 16.07 -3.57
CA LEU A 465 8.90 14.89 -4.29
C LEU A 465 7.80 14.49 -5.31
N PHE A 466 8.17 14.30 -6.56
CA PHE A 466 7.28 13.81 -7.63
C PHE A 466 7.71 12.42 -8.05
N VAL A 467 6.80 11.46 -8.03
CA VAL A 467 7.02 10.08 -8.48
C VAL A 467 6.40 9.89 -9.84
N THR A 468 7.20 9.49 -10.82
CA THR A 468 6.76 9.38 -12.22
C THR A 468 6.42 7.96 -12.65
N GLY A 469 6.99 6.94 -11.99
CA GLY A 469 6.75 5.53 -12.28
C GLY A 469 7.83 4.62 -11.72
N ARG A 470 7.83 3.36 -12.16
CA ARG A 470 8.86 2.38 -11.79
C ARG A 470 9.79 2.12 -12.95
N ILE A 471 11.09 2.02 -12.70
CA ILE A 471 12.12 1.74 -13.72
C ILE A 471 11.75 0.52 -14.57
N LYS A 472 11.31 -0.56 -13.92
CA LYS A 472 10.97 -1.83 -14.60
C LYS A 472 9.66 -1.82 -15.38
N ASP A 473 8.82 -0.83 -15.10
CA ASP A 473 7.50 -0.71 -15.74
C ASP A 473 7.52 0.31 -16.89
N VAL A 474 8.54 1.17 -16.96
CA VAL A 474 8.67 2.16 -18.05
C VAL A 474 8.74 1.44 -19.38
N ILE A 475 7.96 1.91 -20.33
CA ILE A 475 7.93 1.44 -21.71
C ILE A 475 8.83 2.38 -22.52
N ILE A 476 9.89 1.85 -23.13
CA ILE A 476 10.85 2.63 -23.92
C ILE A 476 10.56 2.39 -25.39
N LEU A 477 10.01 3.41 -26.07
CA LEU A 477 9.73 3.36 -27.49
C LEU A 477 10.42 4.54 -28.17
N ASP A 478 11.12 4.28 -29.25
CA ASP A 478 11.87 5.30 -30.02
C ASP A 478 12.80 6.16 -29.14
N GLY A 479 13.36 5.55 -28.08
CA GLY A 479 14.26 6.22 -27.13
C GLY A 479 13.55 7.16 -26.14
N LEU A 480 12.23 7.17 -26.08
CA LEU A 480 11.42 7.96 -25.16
C LEU A 480 10.77 7.09 -24.09
N ASN A 481 10.66 7.64 -22.88
CA ASN A 481 10.04 6.97 -21.73
C ASN A 481 8.52 7.20 -21.74
N HIS A 482 7.76 6.11 -21.79
CA HIS A 482 6.30 6.14 -21.64
C HIS A 482 5.89 5.42 -20.37
N TYR A 483 5.04 6.05 -19.59
CA TYR A 483 4.64 5.53 -18.30
C TYR A 483 3.32 4.75 -18.43
N PRO A 484 3.29 3.45 -18.10
CA PRO A 484 2.13 2.59 -18.31
C PRO A 484 0.83 3.16 -17.77
N HIS A 485 0.86 3.78 -16.59
CA HIS A 485 -0.34 4.29 -15.93
C HIS A 485 -1.00 5.47 -16.68
N ASP A 486 -0.24 6.25 -17.44
CA ASP A 486 -0.79 7.33 -18.28
C ASP A 486 -1.51 6.74 -19.51
N ILE A 487 -0.89 5.73 -20.13
CA ILE A 487 -1.48 4.99 -21.24
C ILE A 487 -2.76 4.26 -20.78
N GLU A 488 -2.72 3.59 -19.61
CA GLU A 488 -3.85 2.89 -19.01
C GLU A 488 -5.05 3.81 -18.75
N LEU A 489 -4.77 5.05 -18.33
CA LEU A 489 -5.81 6.06 -18.14
C LEU A 489 -6.47 6.43 -19.47
N THR A 490 -5.67 6.69 -20.50
CA THR A 490 -6.16 6.99 -21.85
C THR A 490 -6.98 5.82 -22.41
N VAL A 491 -6.50 4.60 -22.25
CA VAL A 491 -7.22 3.38 -22.65
C VAL A 491 -8.56 3.28 -21.94
N GLY A 492 -8.58 3.44 -20.61
CA GLY A 492 -9.78 3.29 -19.79
C GLY A 492 -10.92 4.23 -20.18
N THR A 493 -10.60 5.39 -20.75
CA THR A 493 -11.58 6.41 -21.19
C THR A 493 -11.85 6.39 -22.69
N SER A 494 -11.16 5.57 -23.47
CA SER A 494 -11.22 5.56 -24.93
C SER A 494 -12.52 5.02 -25.51
N HIS A 495 -13.23 4.14 -24.77
CA HIS A 495 -14.48 3.54 -25.24
C HIS A 495 -15.38 3.11 -24.06
N PRO A 496 -16.72 3.30 -24.13
CA PRO A 496 -17.66 2.96 -23.04
C PRO A 496 -17.70 1.47 -22.65
N ALA A 497 -17.32 0.57 -23.54
CA ALA A 497 -17.25 -0.86 -23.26
C ALA A 497 -16.05 -1.24 -22.38
N ILE A 498 -15.04 -0.39 -22.28
CA ILE A 498 -13.83 -0.65 -21.48
C ILE A 498 -14.13 -0.41 -20.00
N ARG A 499 -13.64 -1.31 -19.16
CA ARG A 499 -13.70 -1.14 -17.72
C ARG A 499 -12.56 -0.25 -17.27
N GLU A 500 -12.87 1.02 -16.99
CA GLU A 500 -11.88 1.98 -16.49
C GLU A 500 -11.20 1.50 -15.21
N GLY A 501 -9.87 1.66 -15.12
CA GLY A 501 -9.05 1.16 -14.02
C GLY A 501 -8.63 -0.32 -14.12
N PHE A 502 -9.12 -1.04 -15.14
CA PHE A 502 -8.78 -2.44 -15.40
C PHE A 502 -8.11 -2.59 -16.77
N CYS A 503 -7.08 -1.79 -16.98
CA CYS A 503 -6.25 -1.76 -18.17
C CYS A 503 -4.79 -1.96 -17.76
N CYS A 504 -4.03 -2.73 -18.52
CA CYS A 504 -2.61 -2.94 -18.33
C CYS A 504 -1.88 -2.61 -19.63
N ALA A 505 -1.00 -1.61 -19.60
CA ALA A 505 -0.07 -1.31 -20.66
C ALA A 505 1.29 -1.90 -20.32
N LEU A 506 1.90 -2.61 -21.27
CA LEU A 506 3.21 -3.23 -21.09
C LEU A 506 3.99 -3.25 -22.40
N SER A 507 5.31 -3.27 -22.30
CA SER A 507 6.16 -3.52 -23.44
C SER A 507 6.47 -5.02 -23.56
N VAL A 508 6.56 -5.48 -24.80
CA VAL A 508 7.01 -6.82 -25.13
C VAL A 508 8.09 -6.69 -26.20
N ASP A 509 9.25 -7.30 -25.94
CA ASP A 509 10.31 -7.45 -26.91
C ASP A 509 10.13 -8.80 -27.64
N ASP A 510 10.07 -8.76 -28.97
CA ASP A 510 9.93 -9.96 -29.82
C ASP A 510 11.19 -10.21 -30.67
N GLY A 511 12.28 -9.53 -30.35
CA GLY A 511 13.56 -9.61 -31.06
C GLY A 511 13.75 -8.53 -32.14
N ASP A 512 12.67 -7.87 -32.55
CA ASP A 512 12.72 -6.71 -33.48
C ASP A 512 12.63 -5.37 -32.73
N GLY A 513 12.49 -5.41 -31.39
CA GLY A 513 12.41 -4.25 -30.49
C GLY A 513 11.21 -4.26 -29.57
N GLU A 514 11.15 -3.26 -28.68
CA GLU A 514 10.02 -3.11 -27.75
C GLU A 514 8.75 -2.68 -28.48
N ARG A 515 7.63 -3.33 -28.15
CA ARG A 515 6.28 -3.01 -28.67
C ARG A 515 5.30 -2.79 -27.54
N LEU A 516 4.42 -1.81 -27.72
CA LEU A 516 3.33 -1.57 -26.79
C LEU A 516 2.20 -2.56 -26.98
N VAL A 517 1.86 -3.26 -25.92
CA VAL A 517 0.67 -4.13 -25.81
C VAL A 517 -0.26 -3.58 -24.75
N VAL A 518 -1.55 -3.59 -25.03
CA VAL A 518 -2.60 -3.15 -24.11
C VAL A 518 -3.54 -4.31 -23.83
N LEU A 519 -3.69 -4.68 -22.55
CA LEU A 519 -4.68 -5.62 -22.06
C LEU A 519 -5.79 -4.83 -21.37
N THR A 520 -7.06 -5.11 -21.64
CA THR A 520 -8.17 -4.38 -21.01
C THR A 520 -9.39 -5.24 -20.77
N GLU A 521 -9.99 -5.12 -19.58
CA GLU A 521 -11.27 -5.79 -19.26
C GLU A 521 -12.45 -5.04 -19.87
N ILE A 522 -13.43 -5.79 -20.37
CA ILE A 522 -14.63 -5.27 -21.01
C ILE A 522 -15.84 -5.42 -20.08
N THR A 523 -16.53 -4.31 -19.81
CA THR A 523 -17.69 -4.26 -18.92
C THR A 523 -18.88 -5.09 -19.43
N TYR A 524 -19.12 -5.06 -20.74
CA TYR A 524 -20.28 -5.70 -21.38
C TYR A 524 -19.85 -6.74 -22.42
N SER A 525 -19.11 -7.76 -21.97
CA SER A 525 -18.54 -8.79 -22.87
C SER A 525 -19.59 -9.48 -23.75
N ARG A 526 -20.86 -9.61 -23.29
CA ARG A 526 -21.96 -10.18 -24.05
C ARG A 526 -22.46 -9.30 -25.22
N GLN A 527 -22.10 -8.01 -25.22
CA GLN A 527 -22.44 -7.06 -26.29
C GLN A 527 -21.35 -6.97 -27.36
N ILE A 528 -20.15 -7.50 -27.03
CA ILE A 528 -19.05 -7.60 -27.99
C ILE A 528 -19.29 -8.78 -28.91
N VAL A 529 -19.32 -8.50 -30.20
CA VAL A 529 -19.46 -9.54 -31.24
C VAL A 529 -18.12 -9.76 -31.95
N PRO A 530 -17.85 -10.99 -32.43
CA PRO A 530 -16.72 -11.24 -33.32
C PRO A 530 -16.77 -10.35 -34.55
N ASP A 531 -15.61 -10.02 -35.09
CA ASP A 531 -15.50 -9.28 -36.34
C ASP A 531 -16.08 -10.13 -37.50
N GLY A 532 -16.97 -9.56 -38.30
CA GLY A 532 -17.63 -10.26 -39.37
C GLY A 532 -18.24 -9.29 -40.38
N PRO A 533 -18.68 -9.80 -41.56
CA PRO A 533 -19.25 -8.98 -42.62
C PRO A 533 -20.65 -8.43 -42.30
N ASP A 534 -21.32 -8.95 -41.28
CA ASP A 534 -22.65 -8.46 -40.87
C ASP A 534 -22.48 -7.25 -39.93
N PRO A 535 -23.12 -6.10 -40.23
CA PRO A 535 -23.08 -4.96 -39.32
C PRO A 535 -23.71 -5.36 -37.98
N ALA A 536 -23.03 -4.97 -36.90
CA ALA A 536 -23.52 -5.23 -35.56
C ALA A 536 -24.97 -4.72 -35.40
N ALA A 537 -25.85 -5.54 -34.86
CA ALA A 537 -27.20 -5.11 -34.51
C ALA A 537 -27.17 -3.87 -33.61
N PRO A 538 -28.17 -2.98 -33.63
CA PRO A 538 -28.18 -1.78 -32.81
C PRO A 538 -27.84 -2.06 -31.34
N GLY A 539 -26.82 -1.40 -30.81
CA GLY A 539 -26.33 -1.60 -29.43
C GLY A 539 -25.25 -2.68 -29.27
N ARG A 540 -24.80 -3.33 -30.34
CA ARG A 540 -23.62 -4.23 -30.32
C ARG A 540 -22.38 -3.52 -30.87
N VAL A 541 -21.22 -3.86 -30.34
CA VAL A 541 -19.91 -3.28 -30.68
C VAL A 541 -18.99 -4.42 -31.10
N THR A 542 -18.20 -4.24 -32.17
CA THR A 542 -17.22 -5.23 -32.60
C THR A 542 -15.91 -5.08 -31.81
N ARG A 543 -15.13 -6.18 -31.77
CA ARG A 543 -13.77 -6.13 -31.19
C ARG A 543 -12.89 -5.11 -31.90
N ALA A 544 -12.97 -5.06 -33.22
CA ALA A 544 -12.23 -4.12 -34.06
C ALA A 544 -12.53 -2.66 -33.72
N GLU A 545 -13.80 -2.32 -33.45
CA GLU A 545 -14.19 -0.95 -33.06
C GLU A 545 -13.56 -0.55 -31.73
N VAL A 546 -13.60 -1.43 -30.69
CA VAL A 546 -12.96 -1.14 -29.39
C VAL A 546 -11.45 -1.01 -29.56
N ALA A 547 -10.81 -1.96 -30.23
CA ALA A 547 -9.37 -1.92 -30.47
C ALA A 547 -8.94 -0.69 -31.29
N ALA A 548 -9.72 -0.29 -32.27
CA ALA A 548 -9.47 0.92 -33.06
C ALA A 548 -9.63 2.19 -32.21
N ALA A 549 -10.60 2.24 -31.28
CA ALA A 549 -10.77 3.36 -30.37
C ALA A 549 -9.56 3.49 -29.42
N VAL A 550 -9.09 2.38 -28.87
CA VAL A 550 -7.86 2.34 -28.04
C VAL A 550 -6.66 2.87 -28.82
N ARG A 551 -6.40 2.32 -30.02
CA ARG A 551 -5.27 2.75 -30.84
C ARG A 551 -5.33 4.25 -31.16
N ARG A 552 -6.49 4.74 -31.59
CA ARG A 552 -6.66 6.18 -31.89
C ARG A 552 -6.39 7.06 -30.67
N ALA A 553 -6.95 6.71 -29.52
CA ALA A 553 -6.78 7.48 -28.29
C ALA A 553 -5.31 7.52 -27.84
N VAL A 554 -4.65 6.36 -27.81
CA VAL A 554 -3.23 6.28 -27.41
C VAL A 554 -2.34 7.02 -28.40
N THR A 555 -2.57 6.89 -29.72
CA THR A 555 -1.77 7.62 -30.70
C THR A 555 -2.00 9.14 -30.60
N ALA A 556 -3.24 9.58 -30.38
CA ALA A 556 -3.55 11.01 -30.28
C ALA A 556 -2.93 11.65 -29.02
N GLU A 557 -2.96 10.95 -27.89
CA GLU A 557 -2.49 11.50 -26.61
C GLU A 557 -0.99 11.31 -26.38
N HIS A 558 -0.46 10.13 -26.76
CA HIS A 558 0.93 9.76 -26.45
C HIS A 558 1.86 9.71 -27.66
N GLY A 559 1.35 9.87 -28.88
CA GLY A 559 2.16 9.83 -30.12
C GLY A 559 2.72 8.45 -30.47
N ILE A 560 2.28 7.37 -29.80
CA ILE A 560 2.81 6.01 -29.98
C ILE A 560 1.77 5.05 -30.55
N THR A 561 2.24 3.96 -31.16
CA THR A 561 1.39 2.94 -31.76
C THR A 561 1.20 1.75 -30.82
N VAL A 562 -0.05 1.31 -30.66
CA VAL A 562 -0.37 0.08 -29.93
C VAL A 562 -0.33 -1.10 -30.90
N SER A 563 0.63 -2.01 -30.72
CA SER A 563 0.81 -3.19 -31.56
C SER A 563 -0.30 -4.21 -31.38
N ASP A 564 -0.66 -4.52 -30.14
CA ASP A 564 -1.78 -5.44 -29.86
C ASP A 564 -2.71 -4.87 -28.78
N VAL A 565 -4.02 -5.08 -28.97
CA VAL A 565 -5.07 -4.74 -28.00
C VAL A 565 -5.82 -6.02 -27.67
N VAL A 566 -5.63 -6.52 -26.46
CA VAL A 566 -6.25 -7.75 -25.97
C VAL A 566 -7.47 -7.40 -25.12
N LEU A 567 -8.64 -7.74 -25.60
CA LEU A 567 -9.89 -7.57 -24.88
C LEU A 567 -10.16 -8.81 -24.02
N LEU A 568 -10.37 -8.58 -22.72
CA LEU A 568 -10.47 -9.62 -21.70
C LEU A 568 -11.85 -9.63 -21.03
N ARG A 569 -12.25 -10.78 -20.53
CA ARG A 569 -13.41 -10.91 -19.65
C ARG A 569 -13.14 -10.26 -18.30
N LEU A 570 -14.22 -9.89 -17.59
CA LEU A 570 -14.13 -9.34 -16.23
C LEU A 570 -13.42 -10.32 -15.28
N GLY A 571 -12.51 -9.79 -14.47
CA GLY A 571 -11.78 -10.56 -13.47
C GLY A 571 -10.61 -11.39 -14.03
N THR A 572 -10.17 -11.13 -15.27
CA THR A 572 -9.07 -11.86 -15.91
C THR A 572 -7.70 -11.22 -15.66
N LEU A 573 -7.64 -9.90 -15.50
CA LEU A 573 -6.38 -9.22 -15.19
C LEU A 573 -5.87 -9.58 -13.79
N PRO A 574 -4.60 -9.98 -13.66
CA PRO A 574 -4.02 -10.25 -12.35
C PRO A 574 -3.78 -8.98 -11.53
N PHE A 575 -4.27 -9.00 -10.29
CA PHE A 575 -4.05 -7.92 -9.31
C PHE A 575 -3.37 -8.45 -8.06
N THR A 576 -2.63 -7.60 -7.38
CA THR A 576 -2.15 -7.88 -6.02
C THR A 576 -3.31 -7.82 -5.03
N SER A 577 -3.10 -8.33 -3.81
CA SER A 577 -4.06 -8.21 -2.71
C SER A 577 -4.35 -6.75 -2.30
N SER A 578 -3.47 -5.81 -2.68
CA SER A 578 -3.66 -4.36 -2.50
C SER A 578 -4.33 -3.67 -3.69
N GLY A 579 -4.79 -4.42 -4.71
CA GLY A 579 -5.49 -3.88 -5.88
C GLY A 579 -4.58 -3.30 -6.97
N LYS A 580 -3.26 -3.56 -6.94
CA LYS A 580 -2.32 -3.12 -7.98
C LYS A 580 -2.23 -4.16 -9.11
N ILE A 581 -2.11 -3.70 -10.37
CA ILE A 581 -1.89 -4.58 -11.54
C ILE A 581 -0.53 -5.27 -11.41
N GLN A 582 -0.51 -6.59 -11.62
CA GLN A 582 0.72 -7.39 -11.66
C GLN A 582 1.27 -7.44 -13.10
N ARG A 583 1.95 -6.37 -13.54
CA ARG A 583 2.42 -6.24 -14.94
C ARG A 583 3.38 -7.34 -15.38
N ALA A 584 4.25 -7.81 -14.48
CA ALA A 584 5.15 -8.92 -14.79
C ALA A 584 4.35 -10.19 -15.12
N GLU A 585 3.33 -10.51 -14.31
CA GLU A 585 2.43 -11.64 -14.55
C GLU A 585 1.63 -11.45 -15.84
N CYS A 586 1.10 -10.25 -16.08
CA CYS A 586 0.43 -9.91 -17.34
C CYS A 586 1.33 -10.15 -18.55
N ARG A 587 2.62 -9.77 -18.46
CA ARG A 587 3.60 -9.98 -19.54
C ARG A 587 3.86 -11.47 -19.77
N THR A 588 4.12 -12.24 -18.71
CA THR A 588 4.34 -13.68 -18.77
C THR A 588 3.15 -14.41 -19.43
N ARG A 589 1.95 -14.12 -18.96
CA ARG A 589 0.72 -14.73 -19.50
C ARG A 589 0.44 -14.31 -20.95
N TYR A 590 0.72 -13.05 -21.30
CA TYR A 590 0.59 -12.60 -22.68
C TYR A 590 1.55 -13.34 -23.63
N GLN A 591 2.83 -13.48 -23.23
CA GLN A 591 3.85 -14.19 -24.00
C GLN A 591 3.54 -15.69 -24.13
N ALA A 592 2.96 -16.29 -23.10
CA ALA A 592 2.49 -17.67 -23.10
C ALA A 592 1.16 -17.87 -23.85
N ALA A 593 0.53 -16.80 -24.39
CA ALA A 593 -0.82 -16.82 -24.97
C ALA A 593 -1.89 -17.37 -24.01
N ASP A 594 -1.71 -17.18 -22.70
CA ASP A 594 -2.54 -17.71 -21.61
C ASP A 594 -3.64 -16.71 -21.17
N PHE A 595 -4.14 -15.89 -22.08
CA PHE A 595 -5.33 -15.07 -21.85
C PHE A 595 -6.51 -15.55 -22.69
N ASP A 596 -7.65 -15.75 -22.03
CA ASP A 596 -8.93 -15.98 -22.72
C ASP A 596 -9.38 -14.65 -23.37
N ARG A 597 -9.03 -14.52 -24.66
CA ARG A 597 -9.36 -13.35 -25.47
C ARG A 597 -10.83 -13.39 -25.84
N LEU A 598 -11.53 -12.25 -25.73
CA LEU A 598 -12.92 -12.08 -26.18
C LEU A 598 -13.04 -12.18 -27.69
#